data_48e592445426f90b967ca444ece7c85f
#
_entry.id   48e592445426f90b967ca444ece7c85f
#
_cell.length_a   1.000
_cell.length_b   1.000
_cell.length_c   1.000
_cell.angle_alpha   90.00
_cell.angle_beta   90.00
_cell.angle_gamma   90.00
#
_symmetry.space_group_name_H-M   'P 1'
#
loop_
_entity.id
_entity.type
_entity.pdbx_description
1 polymer ?
#
loop_
_entity_poly.entity_id
_entity_poly.type
_entity_poly.pdbx_seq_one_letter_code
_entity_poly.pdbx_strand_id
1 'polypeptide(L)'
;MTQQATPGSVGFIGIGTMGREMALNLAKAGHRVTAYDVRREAADALAGAGIRAAATIAEAAAGADVVITMLPDTPDVEAVVYGDGGLLAHPPAGRLVVDMSTIAPDAVRRMHADLARVGVAFVDAPVSGGPLGAKNATLSIMAGGDAPAFAKARSFFAGMGTTITHVGDSGAGQTVKLCNQLICGINIQAICEALALGRAAGVDLQQLRTVLLGGSAASWMLDKLGSAMIEGDASAGFRIDLMLKDLRLVQQQAQAQNVPLPATALVTTQYLDARAHGEGSNGNQALFRVYDRMAGQVRPSKTGAP
;
A
#
# COMPACT_ATOMS: atom_id res chain seq x y z
N MET A 1 -15.64 -2.22 25.51
CA MET A 1 -15.49 -3.69 25.46
C MET A 1 -15.04 -4.04 24.07
N THR A 2 -13.75 -4.30 23.85
CA THR A 2 -13.20 -4.78 22.58
C THR A 2 -13.74 -6.19 22.36
N GLN A 3 -14.63 -6.38 21.38
CA GLN A 3 -15.00 -7.70 20.91
C GLN A 3 -13.72 -8.40 20.47
N GLN A 4 -13.27 -9.40 21.23
CA GLN A 4 -12.21 -10.30 20.78
C GLN A 4 -12.71 -10.98 19.51
N ALA A 5 -11.98 -10.77 18.42
CA ALA A 5 -12.29 -11.40 17.14
C ALA A 5 -12.24 -12.93 17.32
N THR A 6 -13.26 -13.64 16.85
CA THR A 6 -13.24 -15.12 16.85
C THR A 6 -12.09 -15.57 15.94
N PRO A 7 -11.15 -16.40 16.43
CA PRO A 7 -10.06 -16.91 15.61
C PRO A 7 -10.58 -17.62 14.37
N GLY A 8 -10.08 -17.23 13.20
CA GLY A 8 -10.39 -17.83 11.91
C GLY A 8 -9.14 -18.30 11.18
N SER A 9 -9.33 -18.96 10.03
CA SER A 9 -8.25 -19.39 9.14
C SER A 9 -8.07 -18.41 7.98
N VAL A 10 -6.83 -18.03 7.70
CA VAL A 10 -6.46 -17.04 6.68
C VAL A 10 -5.47 -17.66 5.70
N GLY A 11 -5.80 -17.62 4.41
CA GLY A 11 -4.84 -17.78 3.34
C GLY A 11 -4.25 -16.40 3.00
N PHE A 12 -2.98 -16.18 3.24
CA PHE A 12 -2.34 -14.89 2.98
C PHE A 12 -1.40 -14.99 1.78
N ILE A 13 -1.68 -14.22 0.73
CA ILE A 13 -0.94 -14.27 -0.55
C ILE A 13 -0.19 -12.95 -0.76
N GLY A 14 1.13 -13.05 -0.90
CA GLY A 14 2.03 -11.90 -1.03
C GLY A 14 2.70 -11.52 0.29
N ILE A 15 3.90 -12.09 0.52
CA ILE A 15 4.72 -11.92 1.74
C ILE A 15 5.85 -10.91 1.48
N GLY A 16 5.50 -9.80 0.85
CA GLY A 16 6.40 -8.66 0.70
C GLY A 16 6.50 -7.83 1.98
N THR A 17 7.07 -6.61 1.87
CA THR A 17 7.31 -5.70 3.01
C THR A 17 6.06 -5.45 3.86
N MET A 18 4.90 -5.27 3.22
CA MET A 18 3.64 -5.05 3.92
C MET A 18 3.01 -6.37 4.38
N GLY A 19 2.87 -7.32 3.45
CA GLY A 19 2.16 -8.58 3.70
C GLY A 19 2.80 -9.41 4.80
N ARG A 20 4.12 -9.40 4.91
CA ARG A 20 4.84 -10.04 6.01
C ARG A 20 4.36 -9.56 7.38
N GLU A 21 4.34 -8.26 7.60
CA GLU A 21 3.95 -7.68 8.89
C GLU A 21 2.44 -7.87 9.16
N MET A 22 1.61 -7.80 8.12
CA MET A 22 0.17 -8.04 8.22
C MET A 22 -0.13 -9.50 8.58
N ALA A 23 0.54 -10.47 7.95
CA ALA A 23 0.40 -11.90 8.27
C ALA A 23 0.84 -12.21 9.70
N LEU A 24 1.95 -11.62 10.15
CA LEU A 24 2.43 -11.76 11.53
C LEU A 24 1.44 -11.20 12.55
N ASN A 25 0.82 -10.06 12.26
CA ASN A 25 -0.17 -9.46 13.15
C ASN A 25 -1.46 -10.28 13.21
N LEU A 26 -1.91 -10.87 12.10
CA LEU A 26 -3.03 -11.81 12.09
C LEU A 26 -2.74 -13.05 12.95
N ALA A 27 -1.54 -13.62 12.86
CA ALA A 27 -1.13 -14.74 13.71
C ALA A 27 -1.09 -14.34 15.20
N LYS A 28 -0.56 -13.15 15.53
CA LYS A 28 -0.59 -12.60 16.90
C LYS A 28 -2.01 -12.36 17.42
N ALA A 29 -2.95 -12.01 16.53
CA ALA A 29 -4.37 -11.86 16.87
C ALA A 29 -5.10 -13.23 17.06
N GLY A 30 -4.39 -14.35 16.91
CA GLY A 30 -4.90 -15.70 17.13
C GLY A 30 -5.45 -16.39 15.87
N HIS A 31 -5.37 -15.78 14.69
CA HIS A 31 -5.76 -16.42 13.44
C HIS A 31 -4.74 -17.49 12.99
N ARG A 32 -5.23 -18.57 12.37
CA ARG A 32 -4.38 -19.59 11.74
C ARG A 32 -4.04 -19.11 10.34
N VAL A 33 -2.79 -18.73 10.12
CA VAL A 33 -2.34 -18.17 8.84
C VAL A 33 -1.60 -19.23 8.02
N THR A 34 -1.98 -19.37 6.75
CA THR A 34 -1.24 -20.10 5.73
C THR A 34 -0.78 -19.11 4.69
N ALA A 35 0.53 -18.96 4.51
CA ALA A 35 1.15 -17.95 3.68
C ALA A 35 1.63 -18.52 2.34
N TYR A 36 1.43 -17.77 1.27
CA TYR A 36 2.00 -18.06 -0.05
C TYR A 36 2.69 -16.83 -0.64
N ASP A 37 3.85 -17.01 -1.22
CA ASP A 37 4.55 -16.03 -2.06
C ASP A 37 5.22 -16.77 -3.21
N VAL A 38 5.37 -16.11 -4.36
CA VAL A 38 6.12 -16.66 -5.51
C VAL A 38 7.58 -16.93 -5.15
N ARG A 39 8.13 -16.18 -4.21
CA ARG A 39 9.42 -16.45 -3.56
C ARG A 39 9.15 -17.27 -2.31
N ARG A 40 9.26 -18.58 -2.44
CA ARG A 40 8.94 -19.52 -1.37
C ARG A 40 9.63 -19.21 -0.04
N GLU A 41 10.89 -18.76 -0.10
CA GLU A 41 11.68 -18.39 1.07
C GLU A 41 11.04 -17.27 1.90
N ALA A 42 10.24 -16.40 1.28
CA ALA A 42 9.52 -15.35 2.00
C ALA A 42 8.41 -15.93 2.91
N ALA A 43 7.70 -16.94 2.46
CA ALA A 43 6.70 -17.64 3.26
C ALA A 43 7.35 -18.56 4.31
N ASP A 44 8.40 -19.29 3.93
CA ASP A 44 9.14 -20.19 4.84
C ASP A 44 9.77 -19.44 6.02
N ALA A 45 10.19 -18.20 5.82
CA ALA A 45 10.74 -17.33 6.87
C ALA A 45 9.74 -17.00 8.00
N LEU A 46 8.44 -17.27 7.80
CA LEU A 46 7.39 -17.03 8.79
C LEU A 46 7.08 -18.26 9.68
N ALA A 47 7.72 -19.40 9.43
CA ALA A 47 7.46 -20.65 10.17
C ALA A 47 7.69 -20.51 11.70
N GLY A 48 8.70 -19.72 12.11
CA GLY A 48 8.99 -19.42 13.51
C GLY A 48 7.88 -18.66 14.26
N ALA A 49 6.96 -18.02 13.52
CA ALA A 49 5.78 -17.33 14.06
C ALA A 49 4.51 -18.22 14.02
N GLY A 50 4.62 -19.52 13.75
CA GLY A 50 3.49 -20.44 13.66
C GLY A 50 2.67 -20.30 12.37
N ILE A 51 3.19 -19.63 11.36
CA ILE A 51 2.57 -19.45 10.04
C ILE A 51 3.01 -20.59 9.14
N ARG A 52 2.06 -21.31 8.55
CA ARG A 52 2.34 -22.39 7.60
C ARG A 52 2.65 -21.83 6.21
N ALA A 53 3.72 -22.26 5.59
CA ALA A 53 3.98 -21.95 4.18
C ALA A 53 3.24 -22.91 3.25
N ALA A 54 2.52 -22.39 2.27
CA ALA A 54 1.87 -23.12 1.20
C ALA A 54 2.77 -23.20 -0.05
N ALA A 55 2.67 -24.28 -0.80
CA ALA A 55 3.37 -24.44 -2.06
C ALA A 55 2.62 -23.81 -3.25
N THR A 56 1.30 -23.65 -3.12
CA THR A 56 0.43 -23.10 -4.18
C THR A 56 -0.63 -22.16 -3.60
N ILE A 57 -1.23 -21.34 -4.47
CA ILE A 57 -2.39 -20.50 -4.13
C ILE A 57 -3.55 -21.38 -3.66
N ALA A 58 -3.82 -22.48 -4.37
CA ALA A 58 -4.88 -23.45 -4.03
C ALA A 58 -4.69 -24.03 -2.63
N GLU A 59 -3.45 -24.37 -2.24
CA GLU A 59 -3.14 -24.86 -0.89
C GLU A 59 -3.36 -23.78 0.18
N ALA A 60 -3.01 -22.53 -0.09
CA ALA A 60 -3.26 -21.43 0.83
C ALA A 60 -4.77 -21.16 1.01
N ALA A 61 -5.57 -21.36 -0.05
CA ALA A 61 -7.01 -21.10 -0.06
C ALA A 61 -7.86 -22.26 0.52
N ALA A 62 -7.42 -23.51 0.41
CA ALA A 62 -8.25 -24.72 0.60
C ALA A 62 -8.99 -24.79 1.95
N GLY A 63 -8.40 -24.35 3.04
CA GLY A 63 -9.00 -24.38 4.38
C GLY A 63 -9.26 -23.00 4.96
N ALA A 64 -9.19 -21.95 4.14
CA ALA A 64 -9.25 -20.58 4.61
C ALA A 64 -10.70 -20.07 4.72
N ASP A 65 -11.04 -19.43 5.83
CA ASP A 65 -12.27 -18.66 5.99
C ASP A 65 -12.23 -17.38 5.14
N VAL A 66 -11.02 -16.85 4.94
CA VAL A 66 -10.75 -15.72 4.07
C VAL A 66 -9.40 -15.89 3.38
N VAL A 67 -9.33 -15.50 2.10
CA VAL A 67 -8.04 -15.28 1.43
C VAL A 67 -7.77 -13.79 1.36
N ILE A 68 -6.58 -13.38 1.82
CA ILE A 68 -6.11 -11.99 1.77
C ILE A 68 -4.95 -11.90 0.78
N THR A 69 -5.02 -10.94 -0.15
CA THR A 69 -3.94 -10.64 -1.08
C THR A 69 -3.28 -9.29 -0.74
N MET A 70 -1.96 -9.22 -0.82
CA MET A 70 -1.18 -7.98 -0.66
C MET A 70 -0.03 -7.97 -1.66
N LEU A 71 -0.31 -7.53 -2.88
CA LEU A 71 0.50 -7.71 -4.08
C LEU A 71 0.90 -6.36 -4.70
N PRO A 72 1.92 -6.32 -5.59
CA PRO A 72 2.46 -5.07 -6.10
C PRO A 72 1.51 -4.27 -7.00
N ASP A 73 0.79 -4.92 -7.95
CA ASP A 73 -0.01 -4.23 -8.98
C ASP A 73 -1.19 -5.09 -9.45
N THR A 74 -2.02 -4.52 -10.30
CA THR A 74 -3.22 -5.14 -10.88
C THR A 74 -2.95 -6.49 -11.55
N PRO A 75 -1.93 -6.65 -12.44
CA PRO A 75 -1.66 -7.94 -13.07
C PRO A 75 -1.32 -9.05 -12.09
N ASP A 76 -0.68 -8.72 -10.95
CA ASP A 76 -0.32 -9.71 -9.94
C ASP A 76 -1.56 -10.24 -9.23
N VAL A 77 -2.53 -9.38 -8.93
CA VAL A 77 -3.81 -9.76 -8.32
C VAL A 77 -4.67 -10.55 -9.33
N GLU A 78 -4.71 -10.11 -10.58
CA GLU A 78 -5.40 -10.84 -11.65
C GLU A 78 -4.80 -12.23 -11.84
N ALA A 79 -3.48 -12.40 -11.79
CA ALA A 79 -2.84 -13.71 -11.87
C ALA A 79 -3.23 -14.63 -10.69
N VAL A 80 -3.38 -14.10 -9.49
CA VAL A 80 -3.88 -14.86 -8.32
C VAL A 80 -5.34 -15.24 -8.47
N VAL A 81 -6.17 -14.40 -9.07
CA VAL A 81 -7.60 -14.69 -9.25
C VAL A 81 -7.85 -15.62 -10.43
N TYR A 82 -7.26 -15.34 -11.60
CA TYR A 82 -7.58 -15.98 -12.87
C TYR A 82 -6.57 -17.02 -13.35
N GLY A 83 -5.37 -17.08 -12.77
CA GLY A 83 -4.32 -18.01 -13.19
C GLY A 83 -4.72 -19.49 -13.00
N ASP A 84 -3.95 -20.40 -13.60
CA ASP A 84 -4.16 -21.86 -13.58
C ASP A 84 -4.16 -22.37 -12.16
N GLY A 85 -4.44 -22.32 -11.23
CA GLY A 85 -4.43 -22.67 -9.80
C GLY A 85 -4.92 -21.51 -8.95
N GLY A 86 -5.52 -20.52 -9.59
CA GLY A 86 -6.01 -19.29 -8.96
C GLY A 86 -7.33 -19.46 -8.21
N LEU A 87 -7.78 -18.38 -7.60
CA LEU A 87 -8.91 -18.39 -6.67
C LEU A 87 -10.26 -18.60 -7.35
N LEU A 88 -10.38 -18.34 -8.65
CA LEU A 88 -11.60 -18.62 -9.41
C LEU A 88 -11.80 -20.13 -9.60
N ALA A 89 -10.70 -20.88 -9.86
CA ALA A 89 -10.71 -22.33 -9.99
C ALA A 89 -10.69 -23.05 -8.62
N HIS A 90 -10.04 -22.45 -7.63
CA HIS A 90 -9.85 -23.00 -6.28
C HIS A 90 -10.32 -22.00 -5.20
N PRO A 91 -11.64 -21.77 -5.08
CA PRO A 91 -12.16 -20.79 -4.15
C PRO A 91 -11.92 -21.18 -2.68
N PRO A 92 -11.72 -20.21 -1.79
CA PRO A 92 -11.54 -20.47 -0.36
C PRO A 92 -12.80 -21.10 0.26
N ALA A 93 -12.62 -21.94 1.28
CA ALA A 93 -13.71 -22.60 2.00
C ALA A 93 -14.74 -21.61 2.58
N GLY A 94 -14.29 -20.48 3.12
CA GLY A 94 -15.12 -19.40 3.65
C GLY A 94 -15.78 -18.52 2.60
N ARG A 95 -15.49 -18.76 1.31
CA ARG A 95 -16.07 -18.00 0.18
C ARG A 95 -15.88 -16.49 0.29
N LEU A 96 -14.76 -16.04 0.84
CA LEU A 96 -14.40 -14.63 0.97
C LEU A 96 -12.96 -14.40 0.50
N VAL A 97 -12.79 -13.45 -0.40
CA VAL A 97 -11.50 -12.92 -0.84
C VAL A 97 -11.43 -11.43 -0.49
N VAL A 98 -10.32 -11.01 0.06
CA VAL A 98 -10.03 -9.60 0.41
C VAL A 98 -8.74 -9.19 -0.28
N ASP A 99 -8.80 -8.22 -1.18
CA ASP A 99 -7.60 -7.64 -1.77
C ASP A 99 -7.20 -6.35 -1.03
N MET A 100 -6.03 -6.37 -0.41
CA MET A 100 -5.49 -5.22 0.32
C MET A 100 -4.39 -4.49 -0.48
N SER A 101 -4.17 -4.90 -1.73
CA SER A 101 -3.27 -4.25 -2.68
C SER A 101 -3.82 -2.90 -3.15
N THR A 102 -2.99 -2.11 -3.82
CA THR A 102 -3.46 -0.91 -4.55
C THR A 102 -3.48 -1.21 -6.03
N ILE A 103 -4.68 -1.37 -6.60
CA ILE A 103 -4.92 -1.80 -7.97
C ILE A 103 -6.00 -0.94 -8.66
N ALA A 104 -6.23 -1.20 -9.94
CA ALA A 104 -7.24 -0.49 -10.72
C ALA A 104 -8.66 -0.79 -10.24
N PRO A 105 -9.51 0.23 -9.96
CA PRO A 105 -10.90 0.02 -9.52
C PRO A 105 -11.73 -0.80 -10.51
N ASP A 106 -11.49 -0.66 -11.82
CA ASP A 106 -12.20 -1.44 -12.84
C ASP A 106 -11.84 -2.92 -12.82
N ALA A 107 -10.58 -3.26 -12.53
CA ALA A 107 -10.16 -4.66 -12.33
C ALA A 107 -10.85 -5.27 -11.12
N VAL A 108 -10.98 -4.52 -10.03
CA VAL A 108 -11.74 -4.92 -8.84
C VAL A 108 -13.18 -5.27 -9.20
N ARG A 109 -13.87 -4.39 -9.91
CA ARG A 109 -15.27 -4.63 -10.33
C ARG A 109 -15.42 -5.88 -11.20
N ARG A 110 -14.47 -6.13 -12.11
CA ARG A 110 -14.46 -7.36 -12.92
C ARG A 110 -14.26 -8.60 -12.04
N MET A 111 -13.23 -8.61 -11.18
CA MET A 111 -12.95 -9.73 -10.28
C MET A 111 -14.10 -10.01 -9.31
N HIS A 112 -14.74 -8.96 -8.77
CA HIS A 112 -15.94 -9.09 -7.94
C HIS A 112 -17.07 -9.82 -8.70
N ALA A 113 -17.38 -9.39 -9.93
CA ALA A 113 -18.45 -10.00 -10.73
C ALA A 113 -18.14 -11.46 -11.07
N ASP A 114 -16.89 -11.79 -11.41
CA ASP A 114 -16.49 -13.14 -11.81
C ASP A 114 -16.45 -14.11 -10.60
N LEU A 115 -15.92 -13.67 -9.47
CA LEU A 115 -15.91 -14.44 -8.23
C LEU A 115 -17.33 -14.68 -7.69
N ALA A 116 -18.22 -13.70 -7.82
CA ALA A 116 -19.61 -13.82 -7.43
C ALA A 116 -20.33 -14.95 -8.20
N ARG A 117 -20.00 -15.20 -9.47
CA ARG A 117 -20.55 -16.30 -10.28
C ARG A 117 -20.24 -17.69 -9.71
N VAL A 118 -19.15 -17.82 -8.97
CA VAL A 118 -18.76 -19.05 -8.28
C VAL A 118 -19.07 -19.00 -6.78
N GLY A 119 -19.90 -18.04 -6.35
CA GLY A 119 -20.37 -17.88 -4.97
C GLY A 119 -19.29 -17.39 -4.00
N VAL A 120 -18.30 -16.65 -4.48
CA VAL A 120 -17.24 -16.03 -3.67
C VAL A 120 -17.46 -14.53 -3.56
N ALA A 121 -17.54 -14.02 -2.33
CA ALA A 121 -17.58 -12.59 -2.07
C ALA A 121 -16.17 -11.99 -2.21
N PHE A 122 -16.10 -10.76 -2.73
CA PHE A 122 -14.85 -10.03 -2.92
C PHE A 122 -14.95 -8.65 -2.27
N VAL A 123 -13.93 -8.29 -1.48
CA VAL A 123 -13.79 -6.98 -0.82
C VAL A 123 -12.45 -6.37 -1.24
N ASP A 124 -12.46 -5.18 -1.81
CA ASP A 124 -11.26 -4.38 -2.01
C ASP A 124 -11.00 -3.54 -0.76
N ALA A 125 -9.86 -3.74 -0.13
CA ALA A 125 -9.53 -3.14 1.15
C ALA A 125 -8.11 -2.55 1.19
N PRO A 126 -7.73 -1.68 0.24
CA PRO A 126 -6.42 -1.07 0.24
C PRO A 126 -6.15 -0.29 1.53
N VAL A 127 -4.86 -0.10 1.83
CA VAL A 127 -4.40 0.39 3.12
C VAL A 127 -3.56 1.65 3.02
N SER A 128 -3.56 2.44 4.09
CA SER A 128 -2.66 3.57 4.31
C SER A 128 -1.98 3.44 5.68
N GLY A 129 -0.72 3.93 5.80
CA GLY A 129 0.10 3.83 7.01
C GLY A 129 1.51 3.29 6.76
N GLY A 130 1.76 2.75 5.55
CA GLY A 130 3.06 2.23 5.14
C GLY A 130 3.58 1.06 5.99
N PRO A 131 4.87 0.70 5.85
CA PRO A 131 5.47 -0.43 6.58
C PRO A 131 5.37 -0.28 8.10
N LEU A 132 5.47 0.94 8.62
CA LEU A 132 5.35 1.20 10.06
C LEU A 132 3.92 0.92 10.55
N GLY A 133 2.90 1.35 9.81
CA GLY A 133 1.50 1.06 10.12
C GLY A 133 1.20 -0.44 10.04
N ALA A 134 1.76 -1.15 9.06
CA ALA A 134 1.64 -2.60 8.94
C ALA A 134 2.26 -3.31 10.14
N LYS A 135 3.49 -2.93 10.52
CA LYS A 135 4.20 -3.50 11.68
C LYS A 135 3.46 -3.31 13.00
N ASN A 136 2.90 -2.13 13.20
CA ASN A 136 2.23 -1.75 14.44
C ASN A 136 0.73 -2.10 14.49
N ALA A 137 0.17 -2.73 13.44
CA ALA A 137 -1.26 -2.98 13.28
C ALA A 137 -2.12 -1.71 13.38
N THR A 138 -1.63 -0.59 12.85
CA THR A 138 -2.30 0.72 12.89
C THR A 138 -2.70 1.22 11.51
N LEU A 139 -2.89 0.31 10.56
CA LEU A 139 -3.30 0.67 9.21
C LEU A 139 -4.67 1.34 9.20
N SER A 140 -4.84 2.30 8.29
CA SER A 140 -6.15 2.76 7.84
C SER A 140 -6.57 1.88 6.66
N ILE A 141 -7.72 1.21 6.78
CA ILE A 141 -8.25 0.23 5.82
C ILE A 141 -9.50 0.82 5.18
N MET A 142 -9.50 0.94 3.85
CA MET A 142 -10.57 1.54 3.06
C MET A 142 -11.30 0.43 2.31
N ALA A 143 -12.39 -0.08 2.86
CA ALA A 143 -13.04 -1.27 2.32
C ALA A 143 -14.21 -0.93 1.40
N GLY A 144 -14.18 -1.47 0.17
CA GLY A 144 -15.28 -1.47 -0.78
C GLY A 144 -15.81 -2.89 -0.99
N GLY A 145 -17.11 -3.01 -1.26
CA GLY A 145 -17.79 -4.29 -1.49
C GLY A 145 -19.07 -4.41 -0.70
N ASP A 146 -19.75 -5.55 -0.86
CA ASP A 146 -21.04 -5.79 -0.22
C ASP A 146 -20.95 -5.71 1.31
N ALA A 147 -21.92 -5.08 1.97
CA ALA A 147 -21.94 -4.90 3.42
C ALA A 147 -21.86 -6.23 4.21
N PRO A 148 -22.49 -7.35 3.82
CA PRO A 148 -22.31 -8.63 4.47
C PRO A 148 -20.89 -9.18 4.34
N ALA A 149 -20.24 -9.01 3.18
CA ALA A 149 -18.84 -9.42 2.94
C ALA A 149 -17.89 -8.58 3.79
N PHE A 150 -18.07 -7.26 3.84
CA PHE A 150 -17.34 -6.37 4.73
C PHE A 150 -17.48 -6.77 6.19
N ALA A 151 -18.71 -7.07 6.65
CA ALA A 151 -18.95 -7.48 8.04
C ALA A 151 -18.14 -8.74 8.41
N LYS A 152 -18.04 -9.73 7.51
CA LYS A 152 -17.18 -10.91 7.67
C LYS A 152 -15.69 -10.56 7.70
N ALA A 153 -15.24 -9.68 6.80
CA ALA A 153 -13.84 -9.27 6.69
C ALA A 153 -13.36 -8.46 7.91
N ARG A 154 -14.26 -7.72 8.55
CA ARG A 154 -13.94 -6.76 9.62
C ARG A 154 -13.20 -7.37 10.80
N SER A 155 -13.50 -8.62 11.16
CA SER A 155 -12.81 -9.32 12.25
C SER A 155 -11.32 -9.53 11.96
N PHE A 156 -10.98 -9.80 10.70
CA PHE A 156 -9.59 -9.93 10.24
C PHE A 156 -8.90 -8.57 10.15
N PHE A 157 -9.60 -7.54 9.71
CA PHE A 157 -9.06 -6.17 9.65
C PHE A 157 -8.61 -5.65 11.01
N ALA A 158 -9.33 -5.99 12.08
CA ALA A 158 -9.01 -5.57 13.44
C ALA A 158 -7.61 -6.04 13.91
N GLY A 159 -7.09 -7.13 13.33
CA GLY A 159 -5.73 -7.59 13.58
C GLY A 159 -4.64 -6.78 12.85
N MET A 160 -5.01 -5.92 11.89
CA MET A 160 -4.05 -5.23 11.02
C MET A 160 -4.16 -3.70 11.05
N GLY A 161 -5.29 -3.16 11.48
CA GLY A 161 -5.55 -1.72 11.43
C GLY A 161 -6.49 -1.23 12.53
N THR A 162 -6.42 0.06 12.79
CA THR A 162 -7.23 0.75 13.81
C THR A 162 -8.37 1.57 13.21
N THR A 163 -8.21 2.05 11.97
CA THR A 163 -9.24 2.81 11.25
C THR A 163 -9.76 1.94 10.12
N ILE A 164 -10.97 1.39 10.30
CA ILE A 164 -11.58 0.46 9.35
C ILE A 164 -12.89 1.08 8.86
N THR A 165 -12.93 1.48 7.60
CA THR A 165 -14.08 2.20 7.03
C THR A 165 -14.64 1.45 5.82
N HIS A 166 -15.93 1.14 5.85
CA HIS A 166 -16.66 0.72 4.66
C HIS A 166 -17.03 1.97 3.85
N VAL A 167 -16.46 2.11 2.67
CA VAL A 167 -16.53 3.34 1.87
C VAL A 167 -17.49 3.25 0.68
N GLY A 168 -18.13 2.11 0.47
CA GLY A 168 -19.12 1.91 -0.60
C GLY A 168 -18.98 0.53 -1.26
N ASP A 169 -19.55 0.41 -2.45
CA ASP A 169 -19.56 -0.81 -3.25
C ASP A 169 -18.18 -1.19 -3.79
N SER A 170 -18.09 -2.33 -4.48
CA SER A 170 -16.86 -2.85 -5.08
C SER A 170 -16.11 -1.80 -5.93
N GLY A 171 -14.83 -1.61 -5.66
CA GLY A 171 -13.95 -0.61 -6.25
C GLY A 171 -13.97 0.76 -5.57
N ALA A 172 -14.86 1.00 -4.58
CA ALA A 172 -14.87 2.24 -3.82
C ALA A 172 -13.63 2.35 -2.91
N GLY A 173 -13.18 1.25 -2.31
CA GLY A 173 -11.95 1.21 -1.53
C GLY A 173 -10.74 1.66 -2.34
N GLN A 174 -10.57 1.10 -3.54
CA GLN A 174 -9.50 1.50 -4.45
C GLN A 174 -9.63 2.96 -4.87
N THR A 175 -10.84 3.44 -5.18
CA THR A 175 -11.06 4.85 -5.54
C THR A 175 -10.61 5.80 -4.42
N VAL A 176 -11.00 5.50 -3.17
CA VAL A 176 -10.55 6.28 -1.99
C VAL A 176 -9.03 6.20 -1.83
N LYS A 177 -8.45 5.01 -2.06
CA LYS A 177 -6.99 4.84 -2.02
C LYS A 177 -6.28 5.66 -3.10
N LEU A 178 -6.80 5.72 -4.30
CA LEU A 178 -6.23 6.56 -5.37
C LEU A 178 -6.29 8.05 -5.00
N CYS A 179 -7.39 8.52 -4.40
CA CYS A 179 -7.47 9.89 -3.85
C CYS A 179 -6.42 10.12 -2.74
N ASN A 180 -6.22 9.15 -1.85
CA ASN A 180 -5.16 9.23 -0.85
C ASN A 180 -3.77 9.35 -1.50
N GLN A 181 -3.46 8.54 -2.51
CA GLN A 181 -2.14 8.54 -3.15
C GLN A 181 -1.88 9.82 -3.95
N LEU A 182 -2.90 10.37 -4.61
CA LEU A 182 -2.86 11.69 -5.25
C LEU A 182 -2.45 12.77 -4.24
N ILE A 183 -3.15 12.84 -3.10
CA ILE A 183 -2.84 13.80 -2.03
C ILE A 183 -1.43 13.58 -1.48
N CYS A 184 -1.03 12.33 -1.23
CA CYS A 184 0.30 11.99 -0.74
C CYS A 184 1.41 12.47 -1.70
N GLY A 185 1.27 12.18 -3.00
CA GLY A 185 2.25 12.57 -4.02
C GLY A 185 2.41 14.08 -4.12
N ILE A 186 1.30 14.82 -4.23
CA ILE A 186 1.30 16.28 -4.31
C ILE A 186 1.81 16.91 -2.99
N ASN A 187 1.47 16.34 -1.85
CA ASN A 187 1.94 16.83 -0.56
C ASN A 187 3.47 16.69 -0.44
N ILE A 188 4.05 15.56 -0.86
CA ILE A 188 5.50 15.36 -0.90
C ILE A 188 6.17 16.39 -1.84
N GLN A 189 5.57 16.64 -3.01
CA GLN A 189 6.02 17.69 -3.93
C GLN A 189 6.08 19.06 -3.23
N ALA A 190 4.97 19.47 -2.62
CA ALA A 190 4.88 20.77 -1.94
C ALA A 190 5.93 20.90 -0.82
N ILE A 191 6.19 19.84 -0.07
CA ILE A 191 7.25 19.80 0.95
C ILE A 191 8.62 19.98 0.30
N CYS A 192 8.91 19.31 -0.80
CA CYS A 192 10.17 19.46 -1.53
C CYS A 192 10.39 20.89 -2.00
N GLU A 193 9.37 21.56 -2.55
CA GLU A 193 9.44 22.97 -2.97
C GLU A 193 9.68 23.90 -1.78
N ALA A 194 8.94 23.72 -0.69
CA ALA A 194 9.11 24.54 0.51
C ALA A 194 10.52 24.40 1.12
N LEU A 195 11.05 23.18 1.20
CA LEU A 195 12.41 22.94 1.69
C LEU A 195 13.48 23.51 0.74
N ALA A 196 13.28 23.40 -0.58
CA ALA A 196 14.20 23.97 -1.57
C ALA A 196 14.23 25.50 -1.49
N LEU A 197 13.06 26.15 -1.39
CA LEU A 197 12.95 27.60 -1.21
C LEU A 197 13.61 28.06 0.09
N GLY A 198 13.31 27.41 1.22
CA GLY A 198 13.89 27.73 2.52
C GLY A 198 15.42 27.62 2.52
N ARG A 199 15.95 26.57 1.87
CA ARG A 199 17.39 26.39 1.71
C ARG A 199 18.03 27.52 0.89
N ALA A 200 17.42 27.87 -0.25
CA ALA A 200 17.91 28.95 -1.11
C ALA A 200 17.89 30.31 -0.40
N ALA A 201 16.95 30.52 0.51
CA ALA A 201 16.84 31.72 1.35
C ALA A 201 17.76 31.69 2.60
N GLY A 202 18.54 30.63 2.82
CA GLY A 202 19.44 30.51 3.98
C GLY A 202 18.74 30.19 5.30
N VAL A 203 17.50 29.72 5.27
CA VAL A 203 16.76 29.33 6.48
C VAL A 203 17.22 27.93 6.94
N ASP A 204 17.38 27.75 8.26
CA ASP A 204 17.60 26.44 8.83
C ASP A 204 16.39 25.53 8.57
N LEU A 205 16.62 24.41 7.87
CA LEU A 205 15.53 23.56 7.41
C LEU A 205 14.84 22.79 8.54
N GLN A 206 15.54 22.49 9.63
CA GLN A 206 14.91 21.82 10.78
C GLN A 206 14.00 22.79 11.54
N GLN A 207 14.41 24.06 11.67
CA GLN A 207 13.55 25.11 12.23
C GLN A 207 12.35 25.39 11.32
N LEU A 208 12.58 25.48 9.99
CA LEU A 208 11.49 25.62 9.02
C LEU A 208 10.47 24.50 9.17
N ARG A 209 10.92 23.24 9.19
CA ARG A 209 10.05 22.08 9.39
C ARG A 209 9.26 22.19 10.71
N THR A 210 9.90 22.56 11.80
CA THR A 210 9.26 22.69 13.13
C THR A 210 8.13 23.72 13.09
N VAL A 211 8.36 24.87 12.48
CA VAL A 211 7.34 25.94 12.35
C VAL A 211 6.18 25.48 11.48
N LEU A 212 6.46 24.84 10.33
CA LEU A 212 5.42 24.36 9.42
C LEU A 212 4.55 23.25 10.06
N LEU A 213 5.14 22.39 10.90
CA LEU A 213 4.40 21.37 11.65
C LEU A 213 3.47 21.97 12.73
N GLY A 214 3.79 23.13 13.25
CA GLY A 214 2.95 23.86 14.23
C GLY A 214 1.81 24.67 13.60
N GLY A 215 1.74 24.75 12.28
CA GLY A 215 0.78 25.60 11.56
C GLY A 215 -0.12 24.81 10.57
N SER A 216 -0.85 25.57 9.76
CA SER A 216 -1.80 25.04 8.76
C SER A 216 -1.13 24.21 7.65
N ALA A 217 0.18 24.31 7.47
CA ALA A 217 0.95 23.53 6.51
C ALA A 217 1.33 22.14 7.04
N ALA A 218 0.95 21.78 8.26
CA ALA A 218 1.25 20.50 8.87
C ALA A 218 0.65 19.35 8.05
N SER A 219 1.42 18.28 7.91
CA SER A 219 0.95 17.05 7.27
C SER A 219 1.71 15.85 7.81
N TRP A 220 1.08 14.67 7.67
CA TRP A 220 1.74 13.39 8.01
C TRP A 220 3.05 13.21 7.22
N MET A 221 3.07 13.61 5.93
CA MET A 221 4.25 13.51 5.08
C MET A 221 5.38 14.41 5.57
N LEU A 222 5.09 15.65 5.96
CA LEU A 222 6.08 16.55 6.52
C LEU A 222 6.62 16.05 7.87
N ASP A 223 5.75 15.48 8.72
CA ASP A 223 6.14 14.91 10.00
C ASP A 223 7.05 13.69 9.83
N LYS A 224 6.67 12.73 8.99
CA LYS A 224 7.38 11.45 8.88
C LYS A 224 8.55 11.47 7.89
N LEU A 225 8.48 12.26 6.83
CA LEU A 225 9.49 12.25 5.76
C LEU A 225 10.37 13.50 5.74
N GLY A 226 9.92 14.61 6.33
CA GLY A 226 10.62 15.89 6.25
C GLY A 226 12.05 15.85 6.82
N SER A 227 12.28 15.17 7.94
CA SER A 227 13.63 15.03 8.52
C SER A 227 14.56 14.25 7.57
N ALA A 228 14.09 13.11 7.06
CA ALA A 228 14.84 12.30 6.11
C ALA A 228 15.17 13.06 4.80
N MET A 229 14.24 13.90 4.31
CA MET A 229 14.50 14.80 3.17
C MET A 229 15.65 15.77 3.47
N ILE A 230 15.64 16.40 4.64
CA ILE A 230 16.66 17.36 5.07
C ILE A 230 18.02 16.67 5.24
N GLU A 231 18.06 15.51 5.85
CA GLU A 231 19.25 14.72 6.12
C GLU A 231 19.80 14.00 4.89
N GLY A 232 19.01 13.90 3.80
CA GLY A 232 19.40 13.18 2.59
C GLY A 232 19.28 11.65 2.72
N ASP A 233 18.56 11.18 3.75
CA ASP A 233 18.25 9.76 3.90
C ASP A 233 17.24 9.29 2.85
N ALA A 234 17.65 8.34 2.01
CA ALA A 234 16.84 7.76 0.94
C ALA A 234 16.39 6.34 1.26
N SER A 235 16.56 5.88 2.50
CA SER A 235 16.19 4.52 2.90
C SER A 235 14.73 4.20 2.55
N ALA A 236 14.52 2.98 2.05
CA ALA A 236 13.24 2.58 1.48
C ALA A 236 12.19 2.30 2.57
N GLY A 237 11.25 3.24 2.71
CA GLY A 237 9.95 2.96 3.29
C GLY A 237 8.95 2.61 2.19
N PHE A 238 8.15 3.59 1.72
CA PHE A 238 7.35 3.47 0.50
C PHE A 238 8.18 3.97 -0.69
N ARG A 239 8.47 3.08 -1.66
CA ARG A 239 9.40 3.36 -2.75
C ARG A 239 8.83 4.28 -3.83
N ILE A 240 9.71 5.00 -4.51
CA ILE A 240 9.38 5.85 -5.67
C ILE A 240 8.65 5.04 -6.76
N ASP A 241 9.12 3.83 -7.10
CA ASP A 241 8.47 2.97 -8.10
C ASP A 241 7.02 2.61 -7.73
N LEU A 242 6.73 2.41 -6.44
CA LEU A 242 5.37 2.14 -5.97
C LEU A 242 4.48 3.39 -6.06
N MET A 243 5.02 4.58 -5.77
CA MET A 243 4.28 5.82 -5.96
C MET A 243 4.01 6.09 -7.44
N LEU A 244 4.97 5.84 -8.32
CA LEU A 244 4.77 5.94 -9.77
C LEU A 244 3.66 5.00 -10.26
N LYS A 245 3.66 3.77 -9.77
CA LYS A 245 2.57 2.82 -10.05
C LYS A 245 1.23 3.37 -9.60
N ASP A 246 1.15 3.88 -8.36
CA ASP A 246 -0.09 4.44 -7.82
C ASP A 246 -0.56 5.68 -8.61
N LEU A 247 0.35 6.60 -8.95
CA LEU A 247 0.02 7.79 -9.76
C LEU A 247 -0.42 7.42 -11.19
N ARG A 248 0.13 6.34 -11.77
CA ARG A 248 -0.36 5.79 -13.04
C ARG A 248 -1.82 5.33 -12.93
N LEU A 249 -2.16 4.60 -11.87
CA LEU A 249 -3.54 4.17 -11.61
C LEU A 249 -4.47 5.37 -11.39
N VAL A 250 -4.01 6.42 -10.68
CA VAL A 250 -4.76 7.68 -10.51
C VAL A 250 -5.05 8.32 -11.87
N GLN A 251 -4.05 8.45 -12.74
CA GLN A 251 -4.21 9.08 -14.05
C GLN A 251 -5.13 8.25 -14.97
N GLN A 252 -5.01 6.93 -14.95
CA GLN A 252 -5.91 6.03 -15.70
C GLN A 252 -7.37 6.20 -15.26
N GLN A 253 -7.61 6.21 -13.96
CA GLN A 253 -8.96 6.43 -13.41
C GLN A 253 -9.49 7.82 -13.75
N ALA A 254 -8.67 8.86 -13.64
CA ALA A 254 -9.04 10.22 -13.96
C ALA A 254 -9.42 10.37 -15.46
N GLN A 255 -8.63 9.76 -16.34
CA GLN A 255 -8.92 9.75 -17.79
C GLN A 255 -10.23 9.03 -18.08
N ALA A 256 -10.49 7.88 -17.48
CA ALA A 256 -11.73 7.12 -17.66
C ALA A 256 -12.97 7.91 -17.20
N GLN A 257 -12.80 8.79 -16.19
CA GLN A 257 -13.88 9.62 -15.63
C GLN A 257 -13.90 11.06 -16.20
N ASN A 258 -13.02 11.41 -17.14
CA ASN A 258 -12.86 12.75 -17.69
C ASN A 258 -12.60 13.83 -16.62
N VAL A 259 -11.83 13.51 -15.59
CA VAL A 259 -11.45 14.43 -14.51
C VAL A 259 -10.03 14.97 -14.75
N PRO A 260 -9.82 16.28 -14.98
CA PRO A 260 -8.49 16.85 -15.13
C PRO A 260 -7.73 16.90 -13.79
N LEU A 261 -6.51 16.36 -13.76
CA LEU A 261 -5.63 16.34 -12.59
C LEU A 261 -4.26 16.97 -12.91
N PRO A 262 -4.16 18.30 -13.10
CA PRO A 262 -2.93 18.96 -13.54
C PRO A 262 -1.78 18.80 -12.54
N ALA A 263 -2.03 18.91 -11.23
CA ALA A 263 -1.00 18.76 -10.22
C ALA A 263 -0.47 17.30 -10.17
N THR A 264 -1.35 16.31 -10.35
CA THR A 264 -0.94 14.90 -10.45
C THR A 264 -0.07 14.64 -11.67
N ALA A 265 -0.36 15.25 -12.81
CA ALA A 265 0.46 15.13 -14.01
C ALA A 265 1.87 15.70 -13.78
N LEU A 266 1.95 16.87 -13.13
CA LEU A 266 3.22 17.51 -12.79
C LEU A 266 4.05 16.65 -11.83
N VAL A 267 3.49 16.21 -10.72
CA VAL A 267 4.24 15.41 -9.74
C VAL A 267 4.67 14.06 -10.31
N THR A 268 3.86 13.46 -11.19
CA THR A 268 4.26 12.22 -11.88
C THR A 268 5.53 12.41 -12.70
N THR A 269 5.66 13.55 -13.39
CA THR A 269 6.87 13.87 -14.17
C THR A 269 8.11 13.94 -13.25
N GLN A 270 7.99 14.47 -12.06
CA GLN A 270 9.09 14.54 -11.10
C GLN A 270 9.48 13.15 -10.54
N TYR A 271 8.50 12.29 -10.29
CA TYR A 271 8.77 10.90 -9.93
C TYR A 271 9.42 10.12 -11.08
N LEU A 272 9.04 10.42 -12.33
CA LEU A 272 9.71 9.87 -13.52
C LEU A 272 11.17 10.33 -13.62
N ASP A 273 11.46 11.62 -13.33
CA ASP A 273 12.83 12.12 -13.26
C ASP A 273 13.65 11.37 -12.19
N ALA A 274 13.11 11.21 -10.99
CA ALA A 274 13.78 10.45 -9.94
C ALA A 274 14.10 9.01 -10.39
N ARG A 275 13.14 8.32 -11.01
CA ARG A 275 13.32 6.97 -11.53
C ARG A 275 14.36 6.92 -12.67
N ALA A 276 14.36 7.90 -13.58
CA ALA A 276 15.33 7.99 -14.67
C ALA A 276 16.76 8.16 -14.17
N HIS A 277 16.94 8.73 -12.97
CA HIS A 277 18.22 8.84 -12.27
C HIS A 277 18.54 7.65 -11.34
N GLY A 278 17.86 6.51 -11.50
CA GLY A 278 18.15 5.28 -10.75
C GLY A 278 17.61 5.25 -9.33
N GLU A 279 16.70 6.18 -8.96
CA GLU A 279 16.19 6.32 -7.59
C GLU A 279 14.89 5.55 -7.33
N GLY A 280 14.44 4.71 -8.26
CA GLY A 280 13.16 3.99 -8.18
C GLY A 280 13.00 3.12 -6.93
N SER A 281 14.08 2.50 -6.45
CA SER A 281 14.10 1.68 -5.24
C SER A 281 14.21 2.48 -3.93
N ASN A 282 14.50 3.78 -4.00
CA ASN A 282 14.60 4.67 -2.85
C ASN A 282 13.20 4.99 -2.27
N GLY A 283 13.18 5.43 -1.02
CA GLY A 283 11.97 5.94 -0.37
C GLY A 283 11.48 7.26 -1.00
N ASN A 284 10.20 7.56 -0.86
CA ASN A 284 9.55 8.76 -1.43
C ASN A 284 10.22 10.08 -1.04
N GLN A 285 10.85 10.16 0.12
CA GLN A 285 11.61 11.33 0.55
C GLN A 285 12.76 11.67 -0.40
N ALA A 286 13.26 10.70 -1.17
CA ALA A 286 14.29 10.93 -2.17
C ALA A 286 13.81 11.80 -3.35
N LEU A 287 12.50 12.03 -3.50
CA LEU A 287 11.98 13.00 -4.47
C LEU A 287 12.61 14.40 -4.30
N PHE A 288 13.06 14.74 -3.10
CA PHE A 288 13.74 16.01 -2.84
C PHE A 288 15.04 16.15 -3.67
N ARG A 289 15.68 15.07 -4.09
CA ARG A 289 16.87 15.10 -4.94
C ARG A 289 16.58 15.64 -6.36
N VAL A 290 15.34 15.51 -6.84
CA VAL A 290 14.91 16.13 -8.09
C VAL A 290 15.03 17.65 -7.99
N TYR A 291 14.61 18.23 -6.87
CA TYR A 291 14.70 19.66 -6.61
C TYR A 291 16.14 20.13 -6.42
N ASP A 292 16.99 19.32 -5.78
CA ASP A 292 18.42 19.61 -5.69
C ASP A 292 19.06 19.70 -7.10
N ARG A 293 18.70 18.77 -8.01
CA ARG A 293 19.16 18.81 -9.42
C ARG A 293 18.63 20.04 -10.16
N MET A 294 17.34 20.35 -10.05
CA MET A 294 16.74 21.54 -10.67
C MET A 294 17.38 22.84 -10.22
N ALA A 295 17.81 22.90 -8.95
CA ALA A 295 18.49 24.07 -8.36
C ALA A 295 20.00 24.08 -8.59
N GLY A 296 20.56 23.11 -9.32
CA GLY A 296 22.01 22.96 -9.53
C GLY A 296 22.79 22.62 -8.24
N GLN A 297 22.11 22.10 -7.23
CA GLN A 297 22.71 21.73 -5.94
C GLN A 297 22.99 20.23 -5.92
N VAL A 298 24.29 19.86 -5.94
CA VAL A 298 24.69 18.46 -5.80
C VAL A 298 24.92 18.17 -4.32
N ARG A 299 24.09 17.30 -3.73
CA ARG A 299 24.41 16.75 -2.40
C ARG A 299 25.48 15.67 -2.53
N PRO A 300 26.50 15.66 -1.67
CA PRO A 300 27.30 14.46 -1.54
C PRO A 300 26.40 13.31 -1.07
N SER A 301 26.38 12.21 -1.83
CA SER A 301 25.65 11.01 -1.41
C SER A 301 26.24 10.51 -0.09
N LYS A 302 25.43 10.34 0.95
CA LYS A 302 25.84 9.62 2.18
C LYS A 302 25.93 8.09 1.98
N THR A 303 25.70 7.60 0.78
CA THR A 303 25.99 6.20 0.44
C THR A 303 27.46 6.07 0.09
N GLY A 304 28.29 6.12 1.13
CA GLY A 304 29.62 5.56 1.07
C GLY A 304 29.49 4.06 1.23
N ALA A 305 29.68 3.35 0.12
CA ALA A 305 30.39 2.08 0.09
C ALA A 305 30.72 1.76 -1.36
N PRO A 306 31.95 1.32 -1.65
CA PRO A 306 32.37 0.95 -2.99
C PRO A 306 31.60 -0.26 -3.52
#